data_0f00a58e2739b741a650ad95713207ee
#
_entry.id   0f00a58e2739b741a650ad95713207ee
#
_cell.length_a   1.000
_cell.length_b   1.000
_cell.length_c   1.000
_cell.angle_alpha   90.00
_cell.angle_beta   90.00
_cell.angle_gamma   90.00
#
_symmetry.space_group_name_H-M   'P 1'
#
loop_
_entity.id
_entity.type
_entity.pdbx_description
1 polymer ?
#
loop_
_entity_poly.entity_id
_entity_poly.type
_entity_poly.pdbx_seq_one_letter_code
_entity_poly.pdbx_strand_id
1 'polypeptide(L)'
;MNKKFRLDLIITILICLISFPLIIFKPIQLTIVSGNSMSPTLYNGELLLLTKGSPIKNDIVTFNAKSAWNENNLNRDFIKRVVGVPGDEIKIEKNKLYINNNEIVDFEGKIKNKIGNHLYKLKEDEYFVTGDNTGNSHDSLLRLLSGETNYVVNKKLLNYKLSNIENKKK
;
A
#
# COMPACT_ATOMS: atom_id res chain seq x y z
N MET A 1 -41.38 -1.73 -35.12
CA MET A 1 -40.28 -2.12 -34.22
C MET A 1 -40.87 -2.95 -33.08
N ASN A 2 -40.45 -4.22 -32.97
CA ASN A 2 -41.02 -5.20 -32.02
C ASN A 2 -40.78 -4.75 -30.57
N LYS A 3 -41.77 -4.95 -29.66
CA LYS A 3 -41.63 -4.61 -28.22
C LYS A 3 -40.36 -5.23 -27.58
N LYS A 4 -40.05 -6.48 -27.96
CA LYS A 4 -38.85 -7.18 -27.51
C LYS A 4 -37.56 -6.44 -27.90
N PHE A 5 -37.46 -6.01 -29.18
CA PHE A 5 -36.27 -5.26 -29.65
C PHE A 5 -36.07 -3.92 -28.93
N ARG A 6 -37.19 -3.22 -28.62
CA ARG A 6 -37.12 -1.97 -27.82
C ARG A 6 -36.62 -2.24 -26.40
N LEU A 7 -37.08 -3.32 -25.76
CA LEU A 7 -36.67 -3.70 -24.43
C LEU A 7 -35.19 -4.07 -24.39
N ASP A 8 -34.74 -4.91 -25.34
CA ASP A 8 -33.32 -5.31 -25.43
C ASP A 8 -32.40 -4.09 -25.64
N LEU A 9 -32.83 -3.16 -26.49
CA LEU A 9 -32.08 -1.91 -26.73
C LEU A 9 -31.98 -1.05 -25.46
N ILE A 10 -33.06 -0.91 -24.69
CA ILE A 10 -33.07 -0.14 -23.43
C ILE A 10 -32.14 -0.78 -22.42
N ILE A 11 -32.19 -2.11 -22.26
CA ILE A 11 -31.33 -2.87 -21.34
C ILE A 11 -29.85 -2.68 -21.73
N THR A 12 -29.52 -2.78 -23.00
CA THR A 12 -28.16 -2.58 -23.51
C THR A 12 -27.64 -1.17 -23.19
N ILE A 13 -28.47 -0.14 -23.44
CA ILE A 13 -28.10 1.25 -23.11
C ILE A 13 -27.89 1.43 -21.61
N LEU A 14 -28.74 0.87 -20.75
CA LEU A 14 -28.58 0.93 -19.30
C LEU A 14 -27.30 0.24 -18.83
N ILE A 15 -26.99 -0.93 -19.38
CA ILE A 15 -25.73 -1.62 -19.08
C ILE A 15 -24.52 -0.76 -19.48
N CYS A 16 -24.53 -0.16 -20.67
CA CYS A 16 -23.47 0.73 -21.12
C CYS A 16 -23.33 1.98 -20.24
N LEU A 17 -24.44 2.58 -19.84
CA LEU A 17 -24.44 3.78 -18.97
C LEU A 17 -23.89 3.48 -17.58
N ILE A 18 -24.05 2.27 -17.06
CA ILE A 18 -23.50 1.84 -15.76
C ILE A 18 -22.04 1.41 -15.90
N SER A 19 -21.71 0.63 -16.92
CA SER A 19 -20.36 0.06 -17.09
C SER A 19 -19.34 1.12 -17.54
N PHE A 20 -19.73 2.08 -18.35
CA PHE A 20 -18.82 3.12 -18.88
C PHE A 20 -18.16 3.97 -17.80
N PRO A 21 -18.89 4.54 -16.80
CA PRO A 21 -18.27 5.25 -15.68
C PRO A 21 -17.33 4.35 -14.85
N LEU A 22 -17.69 3.09 -14.60
CA LEU A 22 -16.86 2.16 -13.85
C LEU A 22 -15.53 1.88 -14.54
N ILE A 23 -15.53 1.80 -15.88
CA ILE A 23 -14.31 1.59 -16.67
C ILE A 23 -13.43 2.84 -16.67
N ILE A 24 -14.01 4.03 -16.84
CA ILE A 24 -13.25 5.28 -16.93
C ILE A 24 -12.71 5.72 -15.57
N PHE A 25 -13.54 5.74 -14.55
CA PHE A 25 -13.15 6.24 -13.23
C PHE A 25 -12.36 5.22 -12.41
N LYS A 26 -12.36 3.94 -12.81
CA LYS A 26 -11.66 2.84 -12.10
C LYS A 26 -11.77 2.98 -10.57
N PRO A 27 -12.98 3.07 -10.01
CA PRO A 27 -13.15 3.27 -8.56
C PRO A 27 -12.68 2.08 -7.74
N ILE A 28 -12.48 0.95 -8.41
CA ILE A 28 -12.15 -0.34 -7.81
C ILE A 28 -10.98 -0.96 -8.56
N GLN A 29 -10.04 -1.55 -7.82
CA GLN A 29 -8.95 -2.36 -8.35
C GLN A 29 -8.99 -3.76 -7.74
N LEU A 30 -8.97 -4.78 -8.57
CA LEU A 30 -8.74 -6.17 -8.18
C LEU A 30 -7.24 -6.45 -8.22
N THR A 31 -6.72 -7.04 -7.16
CA THR A 31 -5.29 -7.37 -7.03
C THR A 31 -5.15 -8.72 -6.35
N ILE A 32 -4.22 -9.55 -6.83
CA ILE A 32 -3.85 -10.81 -6.18
C ILE A 32 -2.57 -10.59 -5.37
N VAL A 33 -2.59 -11.01 -4.12
CA VAL A 33 -1.42 -10.96 -3.23
C VAL A 33 -0.35 -11.89 -3.75
N SER A 34 0.86 -11.37 -3.96
CA SER A 34 2.02 -12.16 -4.34
C SER A 34 3.11 -12.04 -3.29
N GLY A 35 3.50 -13.17 -2.71
CA GLY A 35 4.50 -13.25 -1.65
C GLY A 35 3.91 -13.14 -0.24
N ASN A 36 4.79 -13.14 0.76
CA ASN A 36 4.44 -13.28 2.17
C ASN A 36 4.75 -12.03 3.01
N SER A 37 5.03 -10.89 2.37
CA SER A 37 5.44 -9.67 3.09
C SER A 37 4.34 -9.07 3.97
N MET A 38 3.09 -9.44 3.74
CA MET A 38 1.92 -9.00 4.53
C MET A 38 1.37 -10.07 5.47
N SER A 39 2.04 -11.21 5.59
CA SER A 39 1.66 -12.25 6.55
C SER A 39 1.85 -11.75 8.00
N PRO A 40 0.95 -12.10 8.94
CA PRO A 40 -0.20 -12.99 8.80
C PRO A 40 -1.50 -12.30 8.34
N THR A 41 -1.48 -11.00 8.01
CA THR A 41 -2.70 -10.25 7.65
C THR A 41 -3.24 -10.68 6.29
N LEU A 42 -2.35 -10.83 5.30
CA LEU A 42 -2.68 -11.30 3.95
C LEU A 42 -1.74 -12.41 3.55
N TYR A 43 -2.28 -13.40 2.85
CA TYR A 43 -1.53 -14.56 2.36
C TYR A 43 -1.39 -14.56 0.85
N ASN A 44 -0.35 -15.22 0.38
CA ASN A 44 -0.12 -15.39 -1.06
C ASN A 44 -1.33 -16.04 -1.76
N GLY A 45 -1.75 -15.45 -2.88
CA GLY A 45 -2.89 -15.92 -3.67
C GLY A 45 -4.24 -15.30 -3.27
N GLU A 46 -4.33 -14.53 -2.18
CA GLU A 46 -5.58 -13.85 -1.80
C GLU A 46 -5.96 -12.78 -2.83
N LEU A 47 -7.24 -12.73 -3.15
CA LEU A 47 -7.83 -11.71 -4.02
C LEU A 47 -8.29 -10.51 -3.18
N LEU A 48 -7.79 -9.34 -3.50
CA LEU A 48 -8.13 -8.09 -2.84
C LEU A 48 -8.97 -7.20 -3.75
N LEU A 49 -9.99 -6.59 -3.17
CA LEU A 49 -10.78 -5.53 -3.77
C LEU A 49 -10.38 -4.20 -3.11
N LEU A 50 -9.67 -3.38 -3.84
CA LEU A 50 -9.20 -2.09 -3.38
C LEU A 50 -10.11 -0.98 -3.89
N THR A 51 -10.33 0.03 -3.09
CA THR A 51 -11.10 1.22 -3.45
C THR A 51 -10.20 2.44 -3.65
N LYS A 52 -10.59 3.31 -4.55
CA LYS A 52 -9.86 4.57 -4.79
C LYS A 52 -10.05 5.51 -3.59
N GLY A 53 -8.96 6.15 -3.15
CA GLY A 53 -9.03 7.14 -2.07
C GLY A 53 -7.65 7.48 -1.50
N SER A 54 -7.59 8.59 -0.77
CA SER A 54 -6.38 8.95 -0.02
C SER A 54 -6.21 8.00 1.16
N PRO A 55 -5.04 7.38 1.32
CA PRO A 55 -4.82 6.46 2.42
C PRO A 55 -4.70 7.21 3.76
N ILE A 56 -5.13 6.54 4.80
CA ILE A 56 -4.92 6.94 6.18
C ILE A 56 -4.04 5.91 6.89
N LYS A 57 -3.63 6.20 8.11
CA LYS A 57 -2.83 5.27 8.92
C LYS A 57 -3.55 3.92 9.08
N ASN A 58 -2.80 2.84 8.96
CA ASN A 58 -3.22 1.44 8.96
C ASN A 58 -3.92 0.93 7.69
N ASP A 59 -4.23 1.77 6.70
CA ASP A 59 -4.70 1.28 5.41
C ASP A 59 -3.63 0.40 4.73
N ILE A 60 -4.07 -0.61 4.00
CA ILE A 60 -3.22 -1.38 3.11
C ILE A 60 -3.32 -0.76 1.72
N VAL A 61 -2.19 -0.47 1.11
CA VAL A 61 -2.08 0.24 -0.16
C VAL A 61 -1.32 -0.58 -1.19
N THR A 62 -1.60 -0.28 -2.47
CA THR A 62 -0.79 -0.78 -3.59
C THR A 62 -0.11 0.38 -4.29
N PHE A 63 1.12 0.14 -4.73
CA PHE A 63 1.90 1.10 -5.52
C PHE A 63 2.97 0.39 -6.35
N ASN A 64 3.33 1.00 -7.46
CA ASN A 64 4.40 0.47 -8.30
C ASN A 64 5.77 0.84 -7.71
N ALA A 65 6.59 -0.16 -7.41
CA ALA A 65 7.88 0.02 -6.74
C ALA A 65 8.89 0.79 -7.59
N LYS A 66 8.94 0.56 -8.91
CA LYS A 66 9.78 1.34 -9.83
C LYS A 66 9.45 2.82 -9.77
N SER A 67 8.17 3.16 -9.79
CA SER A 67 7.70 4.55 -9.74
C SER A 67 7.93 5.19 -8.38
N ALA A 68 7.79 4.43 -7.30
CA ALA A 68 7.96 4.94 -5.94
C ALA A 68 9.43 5.20 -5.59
N TRP A 69 10.32 4.30 -5.98
CA TRP A 69 11.69 4.28 -5.50
C TRP A 69 12.75 4.38 -6.60
N ASN A 70 12.31 4.63 -7.84
CA ASN A 70 13.19 4.72 -9.01
C ASN A 70 14.09 3.49 -9.22
N GLU A 71 13.56 2.31 -8.90
CA GLU A 71 14.26 1.04 -9.01
C GLU A 71 13.89 0.31 -10.32
N ASN A 72 14.73 0.40 -11.33
CA ASN A 72 14.46 -0.16 -12.66
C ASN A 72 14.20 -1.67 -12.66
N ASN A 73 14.79 -2.39 -11.72
CA ASN A 73 14.64 -3.84 -11.59
C ASN A 73 13.36 -4.29 -10.87
N LEU A 74 12.59 -3.36 -10.31
CA LEU A 74 11.38 -3.63 -9.51
C LEU A 74 10.10 -3.11 -10.19
N ASN A 75 9.94 -3.35 -11.49
CA ASN A 75 8.70 -2.96 -12.18
C ASN A 75 7.54 -3.91 -11.81
N ARG A 76 7.12 -3.86 -10.55
CA ARG A 76 6.00 -4.63 -10.01
C ARG A 76 5.27 -3.82 -8.95
N ASP A 77 4.02 -4.16 -8.73
CA ASP A 77 3.21 -3.56 -7.68
C ASP A 77 3.50 -4.23 -6.33
N PHE A 78 3.64 -3.39 -5.32
CA PHE A 78 3.79 -3.79 -3.94
C PHE A 78 2.51 -3.56 -3.17
N ILE A 79 2.26 -4.44 -2.20
CA ILE A 79 1.17 -4.32 -1.23
C ILE A 79 1.83 -4.11 0.13
N LYS A 80 1.52 -2.98 0.80
CA LYS A 80 2.12 -2.61 2.09
C LYS A 80 1.09 -1.91 2.98
N ARG A 81 1.37 -1.84 4.27
CA ARG A 81 0.60 -1.08 5.25
C ARG A 81 1.17 0.31 5.42
N VAL A 82 0.31 1.31 5.45
CA VAL A 82 0.67 2.68 5.83
C VAL A 82 0.85 2.75 7.34
N VAL A 83 2.07 3.00 7.80
CA VAL A 83 2.37 3.18 9.22
C VAL A 83 2.69 4.62 9.57
N GLY A 84 3.16 5.42 8.59
CA GLY A 84 3.37 6.87 8.74
C GLY A 84 2.64 7.64 7.64
N VAL A 85 1.99 8.72 8.03
CA VAL A 85 1.25 9.65 7.16
C VAL A 85 1.89 11.05 7.18
N PRO A 86 1.57 11.95 6.25
CA PRO A 86 2.09 13.31 6.24
C PRO A 86 2.06 13.99 7.62
N GLY A 87 3.20 14.57 8.01
CA GLY A 87 3.39 15.23 9.30
C GLY A 87 3.85 14.33 10.44
N ASP A 88 3.76 12.99 10.29
CA ASP A 88 4.28 12.05 11.28
C ASP A 88 5.81 12.12 11.37
N GLU A 89 6.32 11.87 12.57
CA GLU A 89 7.75 11.76 12.85
C GLU A 89 8.17 10.30 12.87
N ILE A 90 9.13 9.94 12.02
CA ILE A 90 9.73 8.61 11.91
C ILE A 90 11.02 8.62 12.74
N LYS A 91 11.11 7.72 13.71
CA LYS A 91 12.33 7.56 14.53
C LYS A 91 12.80 6.11 14.50
N ILE A 92 14.09 5.92 14.26
CA ILE A 92 14.77 4.63 14.47
C ILE A 92 15.67 4.78 15.69
N GLU A 93 15.47 3.92 16.65
CA GLU A 93 16.31 3.84 17.86
C GLU A 93 16.34 2.39 18.38
N LYS A 94 17.54 1.89 18.73
CA LYS A 94 17.73 0.56 19.34
C LYS A 94 17.04 -0.58 18.59
N ASN A 95 17.17 -0.61 17.26
CA ASN A 95 16.54 -1.60 16.35
C ASN A 95 14.99 -1.59 16.38
N LYS A 96 14.41 -0.46 16.71
CA LYS A 96 12.96 -0.26 16.72
C LYS A 96 12.55 0.92 15.88
N LEU A 97 11.42 0.79 15.22
CA LEU A 97 10.75 1.87 14.49
C LEU A 97 9.67 2.49 15.38
N TYR A 98 9.74 3.79 15.54
CA TYR A 98 8.73 4.60 16.23
C TYR A 98 8.08 5.56 15.24
N ILE A 99 6.78 5.75 15.38
CA ILE A 99 6.01 6.80 14.72
C ILE A 99 5.36 7.66 15.80
N ASN A 100 5.71 8.95 15.85
CA ASN A 100 5.25 9.88 16.89
C ASN A 100 5.48 9.32 18.31
N ASN A 101 6.69 8.80 18.55
CA ASN A 101 7.11 8.13 19.80
C ASN A 101 6.37 6.82 20.16
N ASN A 102 5.44 6.34 19.32
CA ASN A 102 4.82 5.03 19.51
C ASN A 102 5.65 3.95 18.81
N GLU A 103 6.01 2.89 19.52
CA GLU A 103 6.69 1.74 18.92
C GLU A 103 5.76 1.04 17.93
N ILE A 104 6.23 0.88 16.68
CA ILE A 104 5.48 0.24 15.59
C ILE A 104 6.05 -1.14 15.30
N VAL A 105 7.36 -1.25 15.18
CA VAL A 105 8.05 -2.48 14.79
C VAL A 105 9.33 -2.63 15.60
N ASP A 106 9.50 -3.77 16.25
CA ASP A 106 10.79 -4.26 16.74
C ASP A 106 11.38 -5.18 15.67
N PHE A 107 12.50 -4.77 15.10
CA PHE A 107 13.19 -5.51 14.04
C PHE A 107 14.53 -6.11 14.50
N GLU A 108 14.78 -6.18 15.79
CA GLU A 108 15.98 -6.80 16.34
C GLU A 108 16.08 -8.26 15.90
N GLY A 109 17.24 -8.63 15.34
CA GLY A 109 17.48 -9.97 14.79
C GLY A 109 16.76 -10.30 13.49
N LYS A 110 15.84 -9.45 13.01
CA LYS A 110 15.06 -9.66 11.78
C LYS A 110 15.71 -9.01 10.56
N ILE A 111 16.40 -7.90 10.75
CA ILE A 111 17.09 -7.15 9.70
C ILE A 111 18.55 -6.99 10.10
N LYS A 112 19.45 -7.37 9.19
CA LYS A 112 20.90 -7.34 9.44
C LYS A 112 21.50 -5.94 9.34
N ASN A 113 20.91 -5.08 8.53
CA ASN A 113 21.41 -3.74 8.31
C ASN A 113 21.07 -2.86 9.52
N LYS A 114 22.10 -2.18 10.04
CA LYS A 114 21.95 -1.25 11.16
C LYS A 114 22.32 0.15 10.68
N ILE A 115 21.39 1.05 10.78
CA ILE A 115 21.71 2.49 10.79
C ILE A 115 21.71 2.98 12.23
N GLY A 116 22.45 4.05 12.50
CA GLY A 116 22.36 4.74 13.80
C GLY A 116 20.97 5.32 14.04
N ASN A 117 20.82 6.10 15.11
CA ASN A 117 19.58 6.80 15.37
C ASN A 117 19.20 7.68 14.17
N HIS A 118 17.96 7.56 13.73
CA HIS A 118 17.42 8.33 12.60
C HIS A 118 16.14 9.03 13.04
N LEU A 119 15.99 10.27 12.63
CA LEU A 119 14.81 11.07 12.88
C LEU A 119 14.42 11.79 11.59
N TYR A 120 13.16 11.64 11.16
CA TYR A 120 12.67 12.29 9.96
C TYR A 120 11.19 12.62 10.09
N LYS A 121 10.80 13.83 9.72
CA LYS A 121 9.40 14.25 9.67
C LYS A 121 8.88 14.13 8.24
N LEU A 122 7.82 13.33 8.03
CA LEU A 122 7.19 13.16 6.73
C LEU A 122 6.60 14.47 6.21
N LYS A 123 6.86 14.77 4.93
CA LYS A 123 6.31 15.93 4.24
C LYS A 123 4.83 15.70 3.88
N GLU A 124 4.17 16.73 3.34
CA GLU A 124 2.72 16.72 3.01
C GLU A 124 2.26 15.64 2.03
N ASP A 125 3.18 15.10 1.24
CA ASP A 125 2.90 14.09 0.23
C ASP A 125 3.67 12.78 0.46
N GLU A 126 4.32 12.61 1.61
CA GLU A 126 5.14 11.46 1.92
C GLU A 126 4.43 10.49 2.87
N TYR A 127 4.50 9.22 2.53
CA TYR A 127 3.99 8.10 3.32
C TYR A 127 5.11 7.12 3.63
N PHE A 128 5.08 6.58 4.84
CA PHE A 128 5.98 5.50 5.25
C PHE A 128 5.19 4.20 5.34
N VAL A 129 5.64 3.20 4.59
CA VAL A 129 4.91 1.94 4.43
C VAL A 129 5.78 0.75 4.84
N THR A 130 5.17 -0.23 5.50
CA THR A 130 5.86 -1.47 5.90
C THR A 130 5.05 -2.70 5.52
N GLY A 131 5.73 -3.83 5.34
CA GLY A 131 5.08 -5.13 5.37
C GLY A 131 4.80 -5.56 6.80
N ASP A 132 3.72 -6.31 7.01
CA ASP A 132 3.38 -6.86 8.32
C ASP A 132 4.35 -7.99 8.74
N ASN A 133 5.03 -8.61 7.76
CA ASN A 133 6.07 -9.60 7.97
C ASN A 133 7.45 -8.93 7.96
N THR A 134 7.82 -8.33 9.09
CA THR A 134 9.12 -7.66 9.27
C THR A 134 10.27 -8.65 9.05
N GLY A 135 11.28 -8.23 8.27
CA GLY A 135 12.42 -9.08 7.90
C GLY A 135 12.21 -9.89 6.62
N ASN A 136 10.97 -10.00 6.13
CA ASN A 136 10.65 -10.60 4.83
C ASN A 136 9.83 -9.62 3.97
N SER A 137 10.20 -8.35 4.00
CA SER A 137 9.49 -7.30 3.28
C SER A 137 10.48 -6.32 2.67
N HIS A 138 10.32 -6.04 1.38
CA HIS A 138 10.98 -4.92 0.72
C HIS A 138 10.05 -3.71 0.85
N ASP A 139 10.40 -2.76 1.72
CA ASP A 139 9.54 -1.65 2.12
C ASP A 139 10.34 -0.43 2.57
N SER A 140 9.65 0.61 3.06
CA SER A 140 10.27 1.84 3.53
C SER A 140 11.28 1.61 4.65
N LEU A 141 11.01 0.66 5.56
CA LEU A 141 11.90 0.36 6.68
C LEU A 141 13.19 -0.29 6.19
N LEU A 142 13.10 -1.34 5.37
CA LEU A 142 14.29 -1.99 4.82
C LEU A 142 15.14 -1.02 4.03
N ARG A 143 14.54 -0.18 3.18
CA ARG A 143 15.24 0.82 2.38
C ARG A 143 15.97 1.83 3.25
N LEU A 144 15.28 2.38 4.25
CA LEU A 144 15.89 3.30 5.22
C LEU A 144 17.10 2.64 5.92
N LEU A 145 16.94 1.40 6.40
CA LEU A 145 18.01 0.65 7.07
C LEU A 145 19.18 0.28 6.14
N SER A 146 18.91 0.20 4.83
CA SER A 146 19.95 0.00 3.81
C SER A 146 20.69 1.30 3.42
N GLY A 147 20.33 2.44 4.04
CA GLY A 147 20.95 3.73 3.76
C GLY A 147 20.46 4.40 2.48
N GLU A 148 19.34 3.96 1.93
CA GLU A 148 18.78 4.55 0.74
C GLU A 148 18.07 5.87 1.07
N THR A 149 18.24 6.87 0.21
CA THR A 149 17.63 8.20 0.39
C THR A 149 16.15 8.23 -0.01
N ASN A 150 15.75 7.31 -0.89
CA ASN A 150 14.40 7.22 -1.43
C ASN A 150 13.64 6.06 -0.78
N TYR A 151 13.20 6.24 0.45
CA TYR A 151 12.49 5.23 1.25
C TYR A 151 11.03 5.56 1.54
N VAL A 152 10.56 6.77 1.21
CA VAL A 152 9.14 7.15 1.33
C VAL A 152 8.38 6.91 0.04
N VAL A 153 7.06 6.83 0.13
CA VAL A 153 6.18 6.70 -1.05
C VAL A 153 5.36 7.98 -1.21
N ASN A 154 5.39 8.57 -2.40
CA ASN A 154 4.65 9.79 -2.68
C ASN A 154 3.15 9.50 -2.81
N LYS A 155 2.31 10.38 -2.25
CA LYS A 155 0.85 10.32 -2.27
C LYS A 155 0.25 10.02 -3.66
N LYS A 156 0.85 10.58 -4.71
CA LYS A 156 0.38 10.41 -6.11
C LYS A 156 0.38 8.94 -6.57
N LEU A 157 1.18 8.10 -5.93
CA LEU A 157 1.31 6.68 -6.26
C LEU A 157 0.36 5.79 -5.43
N LEU A 158 -0.26 6.34 -4.39
CA LEU A 158 -1.14 5.63 -3.46
C LEU A 158 -2.61 5.89 -3.79
N ASN A 159 -3.04 5.44 -4.97
CA ASN A 159 -4.39 5.73 -5.46
C ASN A 159 -5.46 4.73 -4.96
N TYR A 160 -5.06 3.54 -4.55
CA TYR A 160 -5.95 2.45 -4.15
C TYR A 160 -5.57 1.91 -2.79
N LYS A 161 -6.58 1.63 -1.98
CA LYS A 161 -6.42 1.19 -0.61
C LYS A 161 -7.47 0.17 -0.20
N LEU A 162 -7.12 -0.63 0.78
CA LEU A 162 -7.99 -1.49 1.54
C LEU A 162 -8.04 -0.97 2.97
N SER A 163 -9.20 -0.45 3.39
CA SER A 163 -9.39 0.13 4.71
C SER A 163 -9.86 -0.92 5.72
N ASN A 164 -9.48 -0.75 6.99
CA ASN A 164 -10.02 -1.49 8.14
C ASN A 164 -9.80 -3.01 8.14
N ILE A 165 -8.68 -3.51 7.60
CA ILE A 165 -8.24 -4.84 7.99
C ILE A 165 -7.43 -4.71 9.28
N GLU A 166 -8.09 -4.88 10.41
CA GLU A 166 -7.41 -5.15 11.67
C GLU A 166 -6.56 -6.42 11.51
N ASN A 167 -5.33 -6.38 12.06
CA ASN A 167 -4.51 -7.57 12.13
C ASN A 167 -5.34 -8.69 12.76
N LYS A 168 -5.70 -9.70 12.01
CA LYS A 168 -6.25 -10.94 12.54
C LYS A 168 -5.13 -11.60 13.35
N LYS A 169 -4.89 -11.08 14.56
CA LYS A 169 -4.09 -11.78 15.56
C LYS A 169 -4.94 -12.99 15.99
N LYS A 170 -4.60 -14.15 15.50
CA LYS A 170 -4.88 -15.39 16.19
C LYS A 170 -3.73 -15.71 17.10
#